data_e04b8315a26047304aaec396d127e92a
#
_entry.id   e04b8315a26047304aaec396d127e92a
#
_cell.length_a   1.000
_cell.length_b   1.000
_cell.length_c   1.000
_cell.angle_alpha   90.00
_cell.angle_beta   90.00
_cell.angle_gamma   90.00
#
_symmetry.space_group_name_H-M   'P 1'
#
loop_
_entity.id
_entity.type
_entity.pdbx_description
1 polymer ?
#
loop_
_entity_poly.entity_id
_entity_poly.type
_entity_poly.pdbx_seq_one_letter_code
_entity_poly.pdbx_strand_id
1 'polypeptide(L)'
;MPLTKHIKNLFSSKKPTHPSIVANNLISVAADKDLPVRDCEFVVFDTELTGLNQRKDEIIAIGAVRIRNLQICCGDTFYALIKPRGKLYTASTLIHRITPHELSGAESIVDVLPRFVDYCGGAFLVGHHVLLDLGFVNRASQNYLGGIIQSSSLDTIRLAMAYKESLNGPYLDHREKQNSYRLTSLSEEFQLPRFGEHNAFQDAMQTAYLFVYLIHKLRLGAAGTMNDYLKIGGK
;
A
#
# COMPACT_ATOMS: atom_id res chain seq x y z
N MET A 1 -19.45 50.95 1.98
CA MET A 1 -19.48 49.56 1.50
C MET A 1 -18.42 48.78 2.21
N PRO A 2 -18.73 47.72 2.94
CA PRO A 2 -17.83 47.16 3.93
C PRO A 2 -16.79 46.17 3.37
N LEU A 3 -15.57 46.41 3.75
CA LEU A 3 -14.37 45.58 3.51
C LEU A 3 -14.33 44.26 4.32
N THR A 4 -15.46 43.80 4.85
CA THR A 4 -15.52 42.73 5.86
C THR A 4 -15.73 41.32 5.30
N LYS A 5 -15.81 41.14 3.96
CA LYS A 5 -16.08 39.81 3.34
C LYS A 5 -14.83 39.01 2.94
N HIS A 6 -13.63 39.61 2.97
CA HIS A 6 -12.40 38.94 2.48
C HIS A 6 -11.48 38.36 3.55
N ILE A 7 -11.79 38.54 4.84
CA ILE A 7 -10.90 38.08 5.94
C ILE A 7 -11.32 36.70 6.51
N LYS A 8 -12.47 36.16 6.13
CA LYS A 8 -12.95 34.86 6.67
C LYS A 8 -12.23 33.62 6.15
N ASN A 9 -11.41 33.72 5.11
CA ASN A 9 -10.71 32.58 4.52
C ASN A 9 -9.23 32.44 4.92
N LEU A 10 -8.70 33.28 5.81
CA LEU A 10 -7.28 33.23 6.24
C LEU A 10 -7.03 32.38 7.48
N PHE A 11 -8.06 31.90 8.15
CA PHE A 11 -7.94 30.96 9.29
C PHE A 11 -8.63 29.63 8.98
N SER A 12 -8.24 28.98 7.89
CA SER A 12 -8.35 27.52 7.82
C SER A 12 -7.34 26.98 8.82
N SER A 13 -7.74 26.74 10.06
CA SER A 13 -6.91 26.07 11.04
C SER A 13 -6.62 24.66 10.49
N LYS A 14 -5.44 24.48 9.91
CA LYS A 14 -4.98 23.14 9.53
C LYS A 14 -5.07 22.30 10.79
N LYS A 15 -5.79 21.19 10.70
CA LYS A 15 -5.84 20.21 11.79
C LYS A 15 -4.40 19.88 12.20
N PRO A 16 -4.06 19.89 13.49
CA PRO A 16 -2.72 19.50 13.92
C PRO A 16 -2.42 18.08 13.46
N THR A 17 -1.21 17.85 12.97
CA THR A 17 -0.79 16.54 12.49
C THR A 17 -0.71 15.56 13.65
N HIS A 18 -1.31 14.38 13.49
CA HIS A 18 -1.32 13.33 14.52
C HIS A 18 0.11 12.84 14.81
N PRO A 19 0.44 12.52 16.09
CA PRO A 19 1.76 12.05 16.48
C PRO A 19 2.27 10.84 15.65
N SER A 20 1.40 9.89 15.32
CA SER A 20 1.75 8.73 14.47
C SER A 20 2.30 9.15 13.11
N ILE A 21 1.69 10.15 12.45
CA ILE A 21 2.19 10.66 11.16
C ILE A 21 3.54 11.36 11.34
N VAL A 22 3.70 12.14 12.39
CA VAL A 22 4.96 12.84 12.67
C VAL A 22 6.08 11.82 12.91
N ALA A 23 5.85 10.84 13.78
CA ALA A 23 6.82 9.79 14.09
C ALA A 23 7.19 8.96 12.86
N ASN A 24 6.18 8.48 12.11
CA ASN A 24 6.40 7.72 10.87
C ASN A 24 7.27 8.51 9.88
N ASN A 25 6.93 9.77 9.62
CA ASN A 25 7.62 10.58 8.62
C ASN A 25 9.05 10.95 9.04
N LEU A 26 9.30 11.16 10.33
CA LEU A 26 10.66 11.39 10.84
C LEU A 26 11.57 10.19 10.55
N ILE A 27 11.08 8.97 10.83
CA ILE A 27 11.84 7.74 10.58
C ILE A 27 12.00 7.53 9.07
N SER A 28 10.94 7.70 8.29
CA SER A 28 10.96 7.48 6.83
C SER A 28 11.92 8.42 6.10
N VAL A 29 11.99 9.69 6.53
CA VAL A 29 12.90 10.67 5.93
C VAL A 29 14.36 10.38 6.30
N ALA A 30 14.60 9.84 7.50
CA ALA A 30 15.94 9.46 7.98
C ALA A 30 16.39 8.09 7.46
N ALA A 31 15.52 7.33 6.77
CA ALA A 31 15.85 6.00 6.27
C ALA A 31 17.01 6.06 5.25
N ASP A 32 18.05 5.29 5.51
CA ASP A 32 19.18 5.16 4.59
C ASP A 32 18.79 4.31 3.38
N LYS A 33 18.77 4.93 2.21
CA LYS A 33 18.41 4.29 0.95
C LYS A 33 19.60 3.66 0.23
N ASP A 34 20.81 3.86 0.71
CA ASP A 34 22.02 3.24 0.16
C ASP A 34 22.30 1.87 0.81
N LEU A 35 21.52 1.49 1.82
CA LEU A 35 21.56 0.13 2.37
C LEU A 35 21.17 -0.90 1.31
N PRO A 36 21.77 -2.11 1.35
CA PRO A 36 21.30 -3.26 0.60
C PRO A 36 19.83 -3.53 0.91
N VAL A 37 19.05 -3.87 -0.12
CA VAL A 37 17.60 -4.10 0.04
C VAL A 37 17.28 -5.18 1.09
N ARG A 38 18.16 -6.17 1.26
CA ARG A 38 18.01 -7.21 2.29
C ARG A 38 18.05 -6.68 3.73
N ASP A 39 18.74 -5.55 3.94
CA ASP A 39 18.93 -4.96 5.27
C ASP A 39 17.84 -3.91 5.57
N CYS A 40 16.94 -3.67 4.59
CA CYS A 40 15.79 -2.79 4.74
C CYS A 40 14.59 -3.51 5.35
N GLU A 41 13.73 -2.74 6.02
CA GLU A 41 12.46 -3.21 6.54
C GLU A 41 11.31 -2.76 5.64
N PHE A 42 10.37 -3.67 5.36
CA PHE A 42 9.22 -3.40 4.51
C PHE A 42 7.91 -3.71 5.22
N VAL A 43 6.89 -2.94 4.89
CA VAL A 43 5.49 -3.26 5.16
C VAL A 43 4.79 -3.45 3.82
N VAL A 44 4.38 -4.67 3.55
CA VAL A 44 3.55 -5.00 2.40
C VAL A 44 2.10 -4.88 2.82
N PHE A 45 1.31 -4.11 2.08
CA PHE A 45 -0.09 -3.89 2.44
C PHE A 45 -1.01 -3.85 1.23
N ASP A 46 -2.26 -4.10 1.48
CA ASP A 46 -3.36 -4.04 0.53
C ASP A 46 -4.61 -3.49 1.23
N THR A 47 -5.55 -2.92 0.47
CA THR A 47 -6.79 -2.36 1.01
C THR A 47 -8.02 -2.85 0.25
N GLU A 48 -9.11 -3.16 0.97
CA GLU A 48 -10.42 -3.30 0.37
C GLU A 48 -11.17 -1.98 0.42
N LEU A 49 -11.86 -1.68 -0.66
CA LEU A 49 -12.47 -0.39 -0.90
C LEU A 49 -13.95 -0.51 -1.25
N THR A 50 -14.75 0.50 -0.93
CA THR A 50 -16.16 0.55 -1.40
C THR A 50 -16.26 0.78 -2.91
N GLY A 51 -15.18 1.21 -3.55
CA GLY A 51 -15.04 1.46 -4.99
C GLY A 51 -13.70 2.15 -5.28
N LEU A 52 -13.42 2.44 -6.55
CA LEU A 52 -12.11 2.94 -6.98
C LEU A 52 -12.01 4.47 -7.09
N ASN A 53 -13.08 5.20 -6.80
CA ASN A 53 -13.06 6.65 -6.86
C ASN A 53 -12.51 7.25 -5.56
N GLN A 54 -11.24 7.64 -5.56
CA GLN A 54 -10.57 8.20 -4.40
C GLN A 54 -11.27 9.42 -3.77
N ARG A 55 -12.19 10.10 -4.46
CA ARG A 55 -12.93 11.24 -3.89
C ARG A 55 -14.17 10.85 -3.12
N LYS A 56 -14.78 9.69 -3.43
CA LYS A 56 -16.08 9.26 -2.91
C LYS A 56 -16.02 7.97 -2.11
N ASP A 57 -15.13 7.06 -2.52
CA ASP A 57 -15.07 5.73 -1.94
C ASP A 57 -14.17 5.69 -0.71
N GLU A 58 -14.36 4.68 0.13
CA GLU A 58 -13.76 4.58 1.45
C GLU A 58 -13.03 3.24 1.61
N ILE A 59 -12.05 3.20 2.51
CA ILE A 59 -11.37 1.98 2.93
C ILE A 59 -12.31 1.22 3.86
N ILE A 60 -12.47 -0.09 3.63
CA ILE A 60 -13.26 -1.00 4.46
C ILE A 60 -12.45 -2.13 5.07
N ALA A 61 -11.24 -2.37 4.57
CA ALA A 61 -10.27 -3.24 5.24
C ALA A 61 -8.85 -2.78 4.91
N ILE A 62 -7.92 -3.02 5.84
CA ILE A 62 -6.47 -2.90 5.61
C ILE A 62 -5.84 -4.21 6.07
N GLY A 63 -5.06 -4.84 5.20
CA GLY A 63 -4.23 -5.99 5.51
C GLY A 63 -2.77 -5.66 5.28
N ALA A 64 -1.88 -6.07 6.20
CA ALA A 64 -0.45 -5.87 6.01
C ALA A 64 0.39 -6.94 6.68
N VAL A 65 1.60 -7.14 6.16
CA VAL A 65 2.61 -8.03 6.71
C VAL A 65 3.98 -7.37 6.62
N ARG A 66 4.81 -7.62 7.62
CA ARG A 66 6.17 -7.09 7.69
C ARG A 66 7.17 -8.05 7.05
N ILE A 67 8.20 -7.48 6.40
CA ILE A 67 9.36 -8.21 5.89
C ILE A 67 10.61 -7.62 6.50
N ARG A 68 11.46 -8.48 7.09
CA ARG A 68 12.79 -8.17 7.60
C ARG A 68 13.79 -9.18 7.04
N ASN A 69 14.98 -8.71 6.63
CA ASN A 69 16.00 -9.57 6.02
C ASN A 69 15.47 -10.38 4.83
N LEU A 70 14.54 -9.83 4.06
CA LEU A 70 13.78 -10.49 2.98
C LEU A 70 13.01 -11.75 3.44
N GLN A 71 12.68 -11.84 4.73
CA GLN A 71 11.83 -12.88 5.29
C GLN A 71 10.48 -12.31 5.71
N ILE A 72 9.41 -12.98 5.32
CA ILE A 72 8.04 -12.61 5.68
C ILE A 72 7.81 -12.94 7.15
N CYS A 73 7.49 -11.95 7.96
CA CYS A 73 7.29 -12.09 9.41
C CYS A 73 5.81 -12.44 9.67
N CYS A 74 5.42 -13.72 9.53
CA CYS A 74 4.03 -14.16 9.69
C CYS A 74 3.41 -13.86 11.07
N GLY A 75 4.22 -13.61 12.09
CA GLY A 75 3.77 -13.20 13.43
C GLY A 75 3.68 -11.68 13.62
N ASP A 76 4.12 -10.88 12.64
CA ASP A 76 4.07 -9.42 12.68
C ASP A 76 3.19 -8.93 11.53
N THR A 77 1.89 -8.91 11.79
CA THR A 77 0.85 -8.63 10.80
C THR A 77 -0.13 -7.58 11.30
N PHE A 78 -0.81 -6.93 10.37
CA PHE A 78 -1.90 -6.01 10.66
C PHE A 78 -3.12 -6.41 9.83
N TYR A 79 -4.27 -6.47 10.47
CA TYR A 79 -5.56 -6.62 9.80
C TYR A 79 -6.65 -5.89 10.57
N ALA A 80 -7.42 -5.07 9.87
CA ALA A 80 -8.57 -4.40 10.46
C ALA A 80 -9.69 -4.22 9.45
N LEU A 81 -10.91 -4.52 9.86
CA LEU A 81 -12.12 -4.10 9.16
C LEU A 81 -12.51 -2.70 9.60
N ILE A 82 -12.99 -1.90 8.66
CA ILE A 82 -13.30 -0.49 8.86
C ILE A 82 -14.75 -0.22 8.45
N LYS A 83 -15.51 0.36 9.36
CA LYS A 83 -16.88 0.75 9.10
C LYS A 83 -16.93 1.96 8.17
N PRO A 84 -17.47 1.82 6.93
CA PRO A 84 -17.63 2.97 6.04
C PRO A 84 -18.72 3.91 6.56
N ARG A 85 -18.60 5.19 6.24
CA ARG A 85 -19.64 6.21 6.51
C ARG A 85 -20.68 6.25 5.39
N GLY A 86 -20.22 5.96 4.18
CA GLY A 86 -21.05 5.94 2.98
C GLY A 86 -21.76 4.60 2.76
N LYS A 87 -22.44 4.51 1.63
CA LYS A 87 -23.12 3.28 1.22
C LYS A 87 -22.12 2.27 0.67
N LEU A 88 -22.30 1.01 1.05
CA LEU A 88 -21.67 -0.12 0.37
C LEU A 88 -22.38 -0.37 -0.95
N TYR A 89 -21.59 -0.49 -2.01
CA TYR A 89 -22.15 -0.87 -3.31
C TYR A 89 -22.13 -2.39 -3.46
N THR A 90 -23.23 -2.97 -3.92
CA THR A 90 -23.35 -4.42 -4.13
C THR A 90 -22.23 -4.97 -5.02
N ALA A 91 -21.80 -4.20 -6.03
CA ALA A 91 -20.73 -4.61 -6.93
C ALA A 91 -19.39 -4.81 -6.20
N SER A 92 -19.00 -3.92 -5.28
CA SER A 92 -17.77 -4.08 -4.50
C SER A 92 -17.88 -5.21 -3.49
N THR A 93 -19.05 -5.36 -2.84
CA THR A 93 -19.33 -6.48 -1.90
C THR A 93 -19.19 -7.84 -2.58
N LEU A 94 -19.57 -7.97 -3.84
CA LEU A 94 -19.39 -9.21 -4.61
C LEU A 94 -17.92 -9.54 -4.87
N ILE A 95 -17.04 -8.54 -4.89
CA ILE A 95 -15.60 -8.71 -5.12
C ILE A 95 -14.91 -9.10 -3.81
N HIS A 96 -14.92 -8.22 -2.81
CA HIS A 96 -14.19 -8.43 -1.54
C HIS A 96 -14.93 -9.34 -0.52
N ARG A 97 -16.19 -9.70 -0.77
CA ARG A 97 -17.04 -10.60 0.05
C ARG A 97 -17.23 -10.16 1.51
N ILE A 98 -16.80 -8.97 1.88
CA ILE A 98 -17.05 -8.42 3.21
C ILE A 98 -18.51 -7.97 3.28
N THR A 99 -19.26 -8.53 4.20
CA THR A 99 -20.71 -8.30 4.30
C THR A 99 -21.03 -7.01 5.06
N PRO A 100 -22.20 -6.38 4.82
CA PRO A 100 -22.66 -5.26 5.63
C PRO A 100 -22.75 -5.58 7.12
N HIS A 101 -23.02 -6.83 7.47
CA HIS A 101 -23.09 -7.29 8.86
C HIS A 101 -21.71 -7.22 9.54
N GLU A 102 -20.65 -7.72 8.89
CA GLU A 102 -19.27 -7.65 9.40
C GLU A 102 -18.85 -6.19 9.58
N LEU A 103 -19.15 -5.32 8.62
CA LEU A 103 -18.82 -3.92 8.71
C LEU A 103 -19.65 -3.13 9.72
N SER A 104 -20.82 -3.62 10.12
CA SER A 104 -21.65 -2.95 11.14
C SER A 104 -20.98 -2.92 12.51
N GLY A 105 -20.23 -3.99 12.84
CA GLY A 105 -19.44 -4.12 14.07
C GLY A 105 -17.98 -3.68 13.95
N ALA A 106 -17.54 -3.25 12.76
CA ALA A 106 -16.16 -2.85 12.51
C ALA A 106 -15.79 -1.52 13.16
N GLU A 107 -14.50 -1.31 13.39
CA GLU A 107 -13.94 -0.11 13.98
C GLU A 107 -14.07 1.11 13.04
N SER A 108 -13.92 2.31 13.59
CA SER A 108 -13.90 3.51 12.77
C SER A 108 -12.53 3.71 12.11
N ILE A 109 -12.48 4.38 10.95
CA ILE A 109 -11.22 4.75 10.29
C ILE A 109 -10.34 5.64 11.20
N VAL A 110 -10.94 6.40 12.12
CA VAL A 110 -10.23 7.29 13.04
C VAL A 110 -9.43 6.50 14.08
N ASP A 111 -9.91 5.31 14.45
CA ASP A 111 -9.25 4.44 15.43
C ASP A 111 -8.23 3.50 14.76
N VAL A 112 -8.55 3.01 13.56
CA VAL A 112 -7.70 2.06 12.83
C VAL A 112 -6.48 2.75 12.21
N LEU A 113 -6.68 3.91 11.60
CA LEU A 113 -5.64 4.56 10.79
C LEU A 113 -4.38 4.96 11.57
N PRO A 114 -4.46 5.53 12.80
CA PRO A 114 -3.25 5.78 13.60
C PRO A 114 -2.45 4.49 13.87
N ARG A 115 -3.13 3.39 14.22
CA ARG A 115 -2.48 2.09 14.48
C ARG A 115 -1.82 1.52 13.22
N PHE A 116 -2.43 1.71 12.04
CA PHE A 116 -1.80 1.31 10.78
C PHE A 116 -0.55 2.14 10.49
N VAL A 117 -0.60 3.45 10.71
CA VAL A 117 0.57 4.34 10.55
C VAL A 117 1.68 3.96 11.53
N ASP A 118 1.34 3.68 12.79
CA ASP A 118 2.30 3.20 13.81
C ASP A 118 2.87 1.84 13.41
N TYR A 119 2.05 0.94 12.85
CA TYR A 119 2.51 -0.33 12.30
C TYR A 119 3.48 -0.14 11.14
N CYS A 120 3.26 0.83 10.25
CA CYS A 120 4.22 1.14 9.19
C CYS A 120 5.59 1.54 9.76
N GLY A 121 5.63 2.32 10.85
CA GLY A 121 6.84 2.62 11.63
C GLY A 121 7.98 3.20 10.81
N GLY A 122 7.70 3.88 9.70
CA GLY A 122 8.71 4.44 8.79
C GLY A 122 9.35 3.42 7.83
N ALA A 123 8.94 2.16 7.84
CA ALA A 123 9.37 1.15 6.88
C ALA A 123 9.07 1.55 5.42
N PHE A 124 9.79 0.96 4.47
CA PHE A 124 9.44 1.07 3.06
C PHE A 124 8.14 0.34 2.78
N LEU A 125 7.25 0.97 2.02
CA LEU A 125 5.95 0.39 1.71
C LEU A 125 5.99 -0.42 0.42
N VAL A 126 5.27 -1.52 0.37
CA VAL A 126 5.16 -2.35 -0.83
C VAL A 126 3.69 -2.68 -1.08
N GLY A 127 3.29 -2.68 -2.33
CA GLY A 127 1.95 -3.09 -2.74
C GLY A 127 1.92 -3.53 -4.19
N HIS A 128 0.78 -4.07 -4.59
CA HIS A 128 0.48 -4.40 -5.97
C HIS A 128 -0.49 -3.35 -6.51
N HIS A 129 -0.06 -2.42 -7.36
CA HIS A 129 -0.69 -1.12 -7.63
C HIS A 129 -0.64 -0.17 -6.43
N VAL A 130 0.45 -0.17 -5.70
CA VAL A 130 0.62 0.53 -4.41
C VAL A 130 0.11 1.96 -4.37
N LEU A 131 0.11 2.67 -5.49
CA LEU A 131 -0.35 4.07 -5.54
C LEU A 131 -1.86 4.21 -5.38
N LEU A 132 -2.63 3.17 -5.74
CA LEU A 132 -4.06 3.16 -5.50
C LEU A 132 -4.33 3.14 -3.99
N ASP A 133 -3.76 2.17 -3.30
CA ASP A 133 -3.93 1.99 -1.85
C ASP A 133 -3.38 3.18 -1.06
N LEU A 134 -2.16 3.63 -1.39
CA LEU A 134 -1.57 4.83 -0.80
C LEU A 134 -2.41 6.07 -1.04
N GLY A 135 -3.04 6.19 -2.19
CA GLY A 135 -3.94 7.30 -2.49
C GLY A 135 -5.13 7.36 -1.53
N PHE A 136 -5.75 6.21 -1.24
CA PHE A 136 -6.83 6.11 -0.27
C PHE A 136 -6.35 6.33 1.17
N VAL A 137 -5.25 5.68 1.56
CA VAL A 137 -4.65 5.82 2.89
C VAL A 137 -4.24 7.27 3.13
N ASN A 138 -3.56 7.92 2.19
CA ASN A 138 -3.10 9.29 2.34
C ASN A 138 -4.24 10.31 2.35
N ARG A 139 -5.31 10.08 1.57
CA ARG A 139 -6.50 10.90 1.66
C ARG A 139 -7.16 10.79 3.04
N ALA A 140 -7.29 9.56 3.55
CA ALA A 140 -7.83 9.33 4.89
C ALA A 140 -6.91 9.96 5.96
N SER A 141 -5.60 9.78 5.87
CA SER A 141 -4.61 10.37 6.78
C SER A 141 -4.68 11.90 6.78
N GLN A 142 -4.76 12.53 5.60
CA GLN A 142 -4.91 13.98 5.51
C GLN A 142 -6.20 14.46 6.18
N ASN A 143 -7.30 13.74 6.01
CA ASN A 143 -8.62 14.14 6.54
C ASN A 143 -8.73 13.90 8.05
N TYR A 144 -8.17 12.81 8.57
CA TYR A 144 -8.37 12.40 9.95
C TYR A 144 -7.15 12.66 10.85
N LEU A 145 -5.94 12.60 10.28
CA LEU A 145 -4.68 12.75 11.04
C LEU A 145 -3.92 14.04 10.71
N GLY A 146 -4.42 14.86 9.77
CA GLY A 146 -3.83 16.16 9.44
C GLY A 146 -2.51 16.09 8.68
N GLY A 147 -2.13 14.94 8.12
CA GLY A 147 -0.92 14.75 7.34
C GLY A 147 -0.96 13.48 6.51
N ILE A 148 0.05 13.23 5.71
CA ILE A 148 0.19 12.03 4.85
C ILE A 148 1.43 11.23 5.24
N ILE A 149 1.42 9.94 4.90
CA ILE A 149 2.59 9.06 5.02
C ILE A 149 3.59 9.41 3.91
N GLN A 150 4.85 9.62 4.28
CA GLN A 150 5.94 9.99 3.38
C GLN A 150 6.93 8.85 3.10
N SER A 151 6.65 7.65 3.60
CA SER A 151 7.46 6.46 3.32
C SER A 151 7.58 6.24 1.81
N SER A 152 8.81 5.97 1.34
CA SER A 152 9.03 5.53 -0.03
C SER A 152 8.35 4.20 -0.28
N SER A 153 7.85 3.98 -1.49
CA SER A 153 7.12 2.77 -1.83
C SER A 153 7.65 2.08 -3.07
N LEU A 154 7.47 0.76 -3.15
CA LEU A 154 7.76 -0.09 -4.30
C LEU A 154 6.47 -0.76 -4.81
N ASP A 155 6.31 -0.76 -6.13
CA ASP A 155 5.21 -1.43 -6.81
C ASP A 155 5.67 -2.75 -7.42
N THR A 156 5.07 -3.86 -6.99
CA THR A 156 5.44 -5.19 -7.49
C THR A 156 5.16 -5.37 -8.98
N ILE A 157 4.21 -4.62 -9.56
CA ILE A 157 3.98 -4.63 -11.01
C ILE A 157 5.20 -4.09 -11.75
N ARG A 158 5.75 -2.97 -11.30
CA ARG A 158 6.93 -2.36 -11.94
C ARG A 158 8.15 -3.25 -11.81
N LEU A 159 8.33 -3.89 -10.65
CA LEU A 159 9.39 -4.87 -10.44
C LEU A 159 9.21 -6.09 -11.37
N ALA A 160 7.98 -6.60 -11.52
CA ALA A 160 7.68 -7.70 -12.43
C ALA A 160 7.91 -7.33 -13.90
N MET A 161 7.56 -6.11 -14.30
CA MET A 161 7.84 -5.60 -15.64
C MET A 161 9.35 -5.59 -15.92
N ALA A 162 10.14 -5.01 -15.02
CA ALA A 162 11.60 -4.97 -15.15
C ALA A 162 12.22 -6.38 -15.17
N TYR A 163 11.69 -7.31 -14.38
CA TYR A 163 12.14 -8.70 -14.39
C TYR A 163 11.84 -9.37 -15.75
N LYS A 164 10.61 -9.27 -16.24
CA LYS A 164 10.23 -9.85 -17.55
C LYS A 164 11.01 -9.23 -18.72
N GLU A 165 11.25 -7.93 -18.69
CA GLU A 165 12.10 -7.25 -19.67
C GLU A 165 13.54 -7.79 -19.65
N SER A 166 14.07 -8.09 -18.47
CA SER A 166 15.41 -8.66 -18.33
C SER A 166 15.55 -10.07 -18.92
N LEU A 167 14.44 -10.83 -18.98
CA LEU A 167 14.40 -12.18 -19.55
C LEU A 167 14.24 -12.18 -21.09
N ASN A 168 13.37 -11.30 -21.60
CA ASN A 168 12.88 -11.35 -22.98
C ASN A 168 13.48 -10.26 -23.89
N GLY A 169 14.30 -9.35 -23.34
CA GLY A 169 14.79 -8.17 -24.05
C GLY A 169 13.65 -7.14 -24.31
N PRO A 170 13.96 -6.05 -25.05
CA PRO A 170 13.00 -4.94 -25.26
C PRO A 170 11.82 -5.26 -26.20
N TYR A 171 11.73 -6.48 -26.73
CA TYR A 171 10.72 -6.93 -27.69
C TYR A 171 9.49 -7.58 -27.02
N LEU A 172 9.12 -7.17 -25.82
CA LEU A 172 7.82 -7.58 -25.28
C LEU A 172 6.69 -7.01 -26.15
N ASP A 173 5.91 -7.91 -26.78
CA ASP A 173 4.70 -7.48 -27.50
C ASP A 173 3.73 -6.83 -26.51
N HIS A 174 3.53 -5.51 -26.67
CA HIS A 174 2.72 -4.70 -25.75
C HIS A 174 1.23 -5.04 -25.73
N ARG A 175 0.75 -6.01 -26.53
CA ARG A 175 -0.68 -6.33 -26.68
C ARG A 175 -1.22 -7.43 -25.75
N GLU A 176 -0.41 -8.27 -25.14
CA GLU A 176 -0.89 -9.36 -24.24
C GLU A 176 -1.18 -8.98 -22.78
N LYS A 177 -1.45 -7.75 -22.38
CA LYS A 177 -0.62 -7.15 -21.34
C LYS A 177 -1.33 -6.65 -20.07
N GLN A 178 -2.59 -6.37 -20.03
CA GLN A 178 -3.20 -5.92 -18.76
C GLN A 178 -3.49 -7.09 -17.81
N ASN A 179 -3.84 -8.26 -18.34
CA ASN A 179 -4.13 -9.42 -17.49
C ASN A 179 -2.88 -10.15 -17.02
N SER A 180 -1.75 -10.03 -17.72
CA SER A 180 -0.51 -10.75 -17.39
C SER A 180 0.25 -10.19 -16.17
N TYR A 181 -0.15 -9.03 -15.67
CA TYR A 181 0.43 -8.40 -14.47
C TYR A 181 -0.54 -8.36 -13.28
N ARG A 182 -1.65 -9.10 -13.32
CA ARG A 182 -2.49 -9.29 -12.13
C ARG A 182 -1.73 -10.10 -11.09
N LEU A 183 -1.98 -9.85 -9.83
CA LEU A 183 -1.34 -10.53 -8.70
C LEU A 183 -1.46 -12.06 -8.83
N THR A 184 -2.66 -12.54 -9.15
CA THR A 184 -2.94 -13.97 -9.36
C THR A 184 -2.18 -14.55 -10.55
N SER A 185 -2.17 -13.84 -11.69
CA SER A 185 -1.48 -14.29 -12.91
C SER A 185 0.03 -14.39 -12.70
N LEU A 186 0.65 -13.39 -12.04
CA LEU A 186 2.06 -13.41 -11.70
C LEU A 186 2.39 -14.52 -10.69
N SER A 187 1.51 -14.73 -9.72
CA SER A 187 1.69 -15.78 -8.72
C SER A 187 1.63 -17.18 -9.34
N GLU A 188 0.75 -17.41 -10.30
CA GLU A 188 0.66 -18.64 -11.06
C GLU A 188 1.90 -18.84 -11.95
N GLU A 189 2.26 -17.81 -12.70
CA GLU A 189 3.42 -17.84 -13.61
C GLU A 189 4.72 -18.16 -12.86
N PHE A 190 4.89 -17.58 -11.68
CA PHE A 190 6.09 -17.77 -10.86
C PHE A 190 5.97 -18.93 -9.86
N GLN A 191 4.88 -19.69 -9.90
CA GLN A 191 4.63 -20.86 -9.05
C GLN A 191 4.74 -20.53 -7.55
N LEU A 192 4.22 -19.36 -7.15
CA LEU A 192 4.22 -18.92 -5.76
C LEU A 192 3.08 -19.60 -4.96
N PRO A 193 3.22 -19.70 -3.62
CA PRO A 193 2.11 -20.14 -2.77
C PRO A 193 0.85 -19.32 -3.05
N ARG A 194 -0.32 -19.97 -3.06
CA ARG A 194 -1.61 -19.32 -3.34
C ARG A 194 -2.36 -19.04 -2.05
N PHE A 195 -2.87 -17.84 -1.97
CA PHE A 195 -3.80 -17.39 -0.92
C PHE A 195 -5.18 -17.15 -1.54
N GLY A 196 -6.18 -16.93 -0.70
CA GLY A 196 -7.49 -16.48 -1.21
C GLY A 196 -7.40 -15.11 -1.86
N GLU A 197 -8.30 -14.83 -2.78
CA GLU A 197 -8.38 -13.55 -3.48
C GLU A 197 -9.40 -12.63 -2.81
N HIS A 198 -9.21 -11.32 -2.98
CA HIS A 198 -10.13 -10.29 -2.51
C HIS A 198 -10.32 -10.29 -0.99
N ASN A 199 -9.23 -10.45 -0.28
CA ASN A 199 -9.10 -10.22 1.14
C ASN A 199 -7.79 -9.47 1.39
N ALA A 200 -7.86 -8.25 1.93
CA ALA A 200 -6.71 -7.37 2.08
C ALA A 200 -5.48 -8.04 2.73
N PHE A 201 -5.67 -8.92 3.72
CA PHE A 201 -4.56 -9.62 4.34
C PHE A 201 -3.96 -10.70 3.44
N GLN A 202 -4.81 -11.48 2.77
CA GLN A 202 -4.37 -12.54 1.86
C GLN A 202 -3.68 -11.95 0.63
N ASP A 203 -4.19 -10.84 0.09
CA ASP A 203 -3.60 -10.13 -1.04
C ASP A 203 -2.27 -9.45 -0.64
N ALA A 204 -2.15 -8.91 0.59
CA ALA A 204 -0.88 -8.44 1.14
C ALA A 204 0.14 -9.59 1.29
N MET A 205 -0.27 -10.77 1.77
CA MET A 205 0.59 -11.97 1.85
C MET A 205 1.04 -12.42 0.47
N GLN A 206 0.12 -12.52 -0.49
CA GLN A 206 0.44 -12.89 -1.87
C GLN A 206 1.44 -11.90 -2.50
N THR A 207 1.22 -10.60 -2.26
CA THR A 207 2.12 -9.53 -2.70
C THR A 207 3.49 -9.64 -2.04
N ALA A 208 3.56 -10.03 -0.77
CA ALA A 208 4.82 -10.22 -0.06
C ALA A 208 5.65 -11.36 -0.65
N TYR A 209 5.03 -12.49 -0.98
CA TYR A 209 5.72 -13.59 -1.67
C TYR A 209 6.21 -13.17 -3.05
N LEU A 210 5.38 -12.46 -3.81
CA LEU A 210 5.76 -11.93 -5.12
C LEU A 210 6.93 -10.95 -4.99
N PHE A 211 6.89 -10.04 -4.02
CA PHE A 211 7.96 -9.08 -3.77
C PHE A 211 9.29 -9.76 -3.49
N VAL A 212 9.32 -10.69 -2.52
CA VAL A 212 10.55 -11.41 -2.15
C VAL A 212 11.10 -12.19 -3.35
N TYR A 213 10.24 -12.88 -4.10
CA TYR A 213 10.62 -13.56 -5.33
C TYR A 213 11.29 -12.62 -6.33
N LEU A 214 10.66 -11.48 -6.63
CA LEU A 214 11.18 -10.51 -7.60
C LEU A 214 12.52 -9.90 -7.16
N ILE A 215 12.69 -9.60 -5.88
CA ILE A 215 13.97 -9.12 -5.34
C ILE A 215 15.09 -10.15 -5.60
N HIS A 216 14.83 -11.42 -5.40
CA HIS A 216 15.84 -12.47 -5.65
C HIS A 216 16.10 -12.73 -7.14
N LYS A 217 15.13 -12.47 -8.01
CA LYS A 217 15.21 -12.73 -9.46
C LYS A 217 15.77 -11.58 -10.27
N LEU A 218 15.61 -10.35 -9.82
CA LEU A 218 16.19 -9.18 -10.47
C LEU A 218 17.73 -9.24 -10.40
N ARG A 219 18.42 -8.70 -11.43
CA ARG A 219 19.89 -8.73 -11.54
C ARG A 219 20.62 -8.16 -10.34
N LEU A 220 20.04 -7.16 -9.67
CA LEU A 220 20.61 -6.54 -8.47
C LEU A 220 20.62 -7.51 -7.27
N GLY A 221 19.62 -8.41 -7.22
CA GLY A 221 19.46 -9.35 -6.11
C GLY A 221 19.40 -8.68 -4.74
N ALA A 222 19.63 -9.46 -3.70
CA ALA A 222 19.57 -8.97 -2.32
C ALA A 222 20.67 -7.95 -1.96
N ALA A 223 21.70 -7.80 -2.80
CA ALA A 223 22.80 -6.85 -2.61
C ALA A 223 22.59 -5.48 -3.26
N GLY A 224 21.61 -5.35 -4.15
CA GLY A 224 21.21 -4.06 -4.72
C GLY A 224 20.71 -3.12 -3.62
N THR A 225 21.02 -1.81 -3.76
CA THR A 225 20.59 -0.82 -2.78
C THR A 225 19.09 -0.52 -2.89
N MET A 226 18.52 0.00 -1.82
CA MET A 226 17.13 0.48 -1.86
C MET A 226 16.93 1.56 -2.93
N ASN A 227 17.92 2.47 -3.12
CA ASN A 227 17.89 3.47 -4.18
C ASN A 227 17.81 2.84 -5.58
N ASP A 228 18.50 1.73 -5.83
CA ASP A 228 18.45 1.05 -7.11
C ASP A 228 17.05 0.48 -7.38
N TYR A 229 16.45 -0.13 -6.36
CA TYR A 229 15.09 -0.64 -6.46
C TYR A 229 14.03 0.46 -6.57
N LEU A 230 14.25 1.61 -5.93
CA LEU A 230 13.37 2.78 -6.09
C LEU A 230 13.41 3.35 -7.52
N LYS A 231 14.54 3.29 -8.22
CA LYS A 231 14.61 3.65 -9.64
C LYS A 231 13.79 2.73 -10.54
N ILE A 232 13.69 1.44 -10.18
CA ILE A 232 12.94 0.43 -10.94
C ILE A 232 11.44 0.51 -10.59
N GLY A 233 11.11 0.33 -9.33
CA GLY A 233 9.75 0.09 -8.84
C GLY A 233 9.17 1.21 -7.96
N GLY A 234 9.98 2.24 -7.62
CA GLY A 234 9.63 3.23 -6.62
C GLY A 234 8.78 4.40 -7.10
N LYS A 235 8.19 5.03 -6.11
CA LYS A 235 7.68 6.40 -6.12
C LYS A 235 7.95 7.08 -4.81
#